data_74e30598c7d66235dd60294c06d2a0ca
#
_entry.id   74e30598c7d66235dd60294c06d2a0ca
#
_cell.length_a   1.000
_cell.length_b   1.000
_cell.length_c   1.000
_cell.angle_alpha   90.00
_cell.angle_beta   90.00
_cell.angle_gamma   90.00
#
_symmetry.space_group_name_H-M   'P 1'
#
loop_
_entity.id
_entity.type
_entity.pdbx_description
1 polymer ?
#
loop_
_entity_poly.entity_id
_entity_poly.type
_entity_poly.pdbx_seq_one_letter_code
_entity_poly.pdbx_strand_id
1 'polypeptide(L)'
;MLGFALAGNATPALADEPDAATEGRAFGIAFGADTSGDTANLFPMLEEAGINYVRMFPEWNSVQPAEGQWNWERADEIVANANRHGIEISGMFQYFASFASSHDPSDAGDHGARTRTFPIRDIQRWRDYVQGVVERYGDDIRYWEVWNEPNSGVFARNMSHADYAQLVREAHITAKAIDERINIGITCANYDLAFLSRVIEAGAADHFDFVAVHPYENVGSMLEGGERAFLELGENLRQMLASLNQPADLPLWITEIGLTSTNDPAQERRAADALVKTYVLAFAAGFKRVAWFEAMGPDYGHGDHGIIRMDGNYTKRPAYHALQTMTALLGPGPDYRGWLNLEEGSYGFVFDGSAGPVLALWSVSPQGIDVHFPQTVQVTEVEGKSRTLDAGDALTLEREAVFVTDLPAELIEQATANRDQSFPWGDDYSTTDRVSVRLGAQNVDAGLVQTKMQTSEPGIVDLDAARRTKVGEGGEGQYMYFRADPTFVGFGDEKLKITVVARRVDNDQRAGLTLDYESLDGYRNTGNWRSIPAGDTWQELTWEVEDANFVGGWGWHFRTSAAGSPGEFWVKEVRVEKIP
;
A
#
# COMPACT_ATOMS: atom_id res chain seq x y z
N MET A 1 -53.19 48.65 8.23
CA MET A 1 -51.74 48.75 8.41
C MET A 1 -51.20 47.35 8.46
N LEU A 2 -50.67 46.91 7.36
CA LEU A 2 -49.99 45.57 7.27
C LEU A 2 -48.49 45.76 7.56
N GLY A 3 -48.01 45.12 8.61
CA GLY A 3 -46.58 45.08 8.93
C GLY A 3 -45.90 43.98 8.18
N PHE A 4 -44.91 44.31 7.34
CA PHE A 4 -44.01 43.38 6.70
C PHE A 4 -42.87 43.06 7.67
N ALA A 5 -42.73 41.76 8.03
CA ALA A 5 -41.57 41.25 8.71
C ALA A 5 -40.50 40.95 7.66
N LEU A 6 -39.33 41.56 7.76
CA LEU A 6 -38.12 41.25 6.99
C LEU A 6 -37.51 39.97 7.54
N ALA A 7 -37.55 38.88 6.74
CA ALA A 7 -36.77 37.68 7.00
C ALA A 7 -35.31 37.98 6.63
N GLY A 8 -34.43 37.94 7.62
CA GLY A 8 -32.99 38.00 7.41
C GLY A 8 -32.50 36.71 6.73
N ASN A 9 -31.95 36.83 5.52
CA ASN A 9 -31.20 35.79 4.87
C ASN A 9 -29.89 35.58 5.64
N ALA A 10 -29.77 34.45 6.33
CA ALA A 10 -28.48 33.95 6.76
C ALA A 10 -27.70 33.52 5.51
N THR A 11 -26.61 34.20 5.23
CA THR A 11 -25.61 33.77 4.25
C THR A 11 -25.05 32.44 4.73
N PRO A 12 -25.01 31.38 3.90
CA PRO A 12 -24.29 30.17 4.28
C PRO A 12 -22.80 30.54 4.49
N ALA A 13 -22.23 30.12 5.60
CA ALA A 13 -20.80 30.20 5.82
C ALA A 13 -20.12 29.50 4.64
N LEU A 14 -19.22 30.20 3.97
CA LEU A 14 -18.29 29.61 3.00
C LEU A 14 -17.56 28.53 3.76
N ALA A 15 -17.58 27.31 3.25
CA ALA A 15 -16.64 26.27 3.67
C ALA A 15 -15.25 26.89 3.54
N ASP A 16 -14.48 26.87 4.62
CA ASP A 16 -13.09 27.28 4.59
C ASP A 16 -12.40 26.50 3.47
N GLU A 17 -11.77 27.20 2.53
CA GLU A 17 -10.90 26.57 1.53
C GLU A 17 -9.84 25.75 2.28
N PRO A 18 -9.49 24.54 1.81
CA PRO A 18 -8.44 23.74 2.41
C PRO A 18 -7.18 24.60 2.53
N ASP A 19 -6.54 24.54 3.69
CA ASP A 19 -5.39 25.38 4.02
C ASP A 19 -4.31 25.18 2.94
N ALA A 20 -4.08 26.21 2.11
CA ALA A 20 -3.12 26.18 1.00
C ALA A 20 -1.68 25.81 1.45
N ALA A 21 -1.39 25.85 2.75
CA ALA A 21 -0.12 25.40 3.33
C ALA A 21 0.03 23.87 3.35
N THR A 22 -1.07 23.11 3.20
CA THR A 22 -1.06 21.63 3.17
C THR A 22 -1.20 21.08 1.75
N GLU A 23 -1.65 21.88 0.79
CA GLU A 23 -1.57 21.56 -0.63
C GLU A 23 -0.08 21.54 -1.05
N GLY A 24 0.41 20.37 -1.47
CA GLY A 24 1.77 20.23 -1.97
C GLY A 24 2.74 19.45 -1.08
N ARG A 25 2.27 18.69 -0.09
CA ARG A 25 3.11 17.82 0.75
C ARG A 25 2.81 16.36 0.46
N ALA A 26 3.34 15.84 -0.64
CA ALA A 26 3.03 14.50 -1.14
C ALA A 26 4.12 13.46 -0.85
N PHE A 27 5.39 13.91 -0.74
CA PHE A 27 6.54 13.03 -0.61
C PHE A 27 6.97 12.90 0.85
N GLY A 28 6.82 11.72 1.42
CA GLY A 28 7.11 11.44 2.81
C GLY A 28 8.12 10.32 3.03
N ILE A 29 8.62 10.29 4.26
CA ILE A 29 9.39 9.17 4.81
C ILE A 29 8.73 8.74 6.12
N ALA A 30 8.49 7.45 6.27
CA ALA A 30 8.15 6.85 7.55
C ALA A 30 9.43 6.48 8.32
N PHE A 31 9.43 6.75 9.63
CA PHE A 31 10.58 6.46 10.49
C PHE A 31 10.32 5.21 11.32
N GLY A 32 11.30 4.30 11.30
CA GLY A 32 11.39 3.22 12.28
C GLY A 32 11.78 3.74 13.67
N ALA A 33 11.50 2.94 14.69
CA ALA A 33 11.80 3.30 16.08
C ALA A 33 13.30 3.54 16.33
N ASP A 34 14.16 2.77 15.65
CA ASP A 34 15.61 2.75 15.87
C ASP A 34 16.31 4.06 15.45
N THR A 35 15.75 4.77 14.47
CA THR A 35 16.35 5.99 13.88
C THR A 35 15.57 7.26 14.16
N SER A 36 14.40 7.15 14.78
CA SER A 36 13.60 8.32 15.20
C SER A 36 14.39 9.29 16.11
N GLY A 37 15.52 8.82 16.64
CA GLY A 37 16.51 9.53 17.42
C GLY A 37 17.41 10.50 16.70
N ASP A 38 17.63 10.31 15.42
CA ASP A 38 18.73 10.95 14.68
C ASP A 38 18.25 12.07 13.74
N THR A 39 17.20 12.78 14.14
CA THR A 39 16.58 13.84 13.32
C THR A 39 17.54 14.97 12.96
N ALA A 40 18.50 15.28 13.84
CA ALA A 40 19.50 16.33 13.60
C ALA A 40 20.40 16.04 12.39
N ASN A 41 20.71 14.77 12.12
CA ASN A 41 21.51 14.37 10.96
C ASN A 41 20.64 14.01 9.75
N LEU A 42 19.49 13.38 9.97
CA LEU A 42 18.65 12.89 8.87
C LEU A 42 17.80 13.97 8.21
N PHE A 43 17.22 14.92 8.96
CA PHE A 43 16.33 15.92 8.38
C PHE A 43 17.00 16.83 7.33
N PRO A 44 18.26 17.31 7.51
CA PRO A 44 18.95 18.02 6.44
C PRO A 44 19.08 17.20 5.14
N MET A 45 19.29 15.88 5.27
CA MET A 45 19.40 14.98 4.11
C MET A 45 18.03 14.74 3.45
N LEU A 46 16.98 14.66 4.24
CA LEU A 46 15.62 14.52 3.71
C LEU A 46 15.14 15.80 3.02
N GLU A 47 15.45 16.98 3.57
CA GLU A 47 15.23 18.27 2.90
C GLU A 47 15.97 18.32 1.56
N GLU A 48 17.26 17.93 1.51
CA GLU A 48 18.05 17.84 0.27
C GLU A 48 17.41 16.87 -0.75
N ALA A 49 16.78 15.78 -0.28
CA ALA A 49 16.06 14.83 -1.13
C ALA A 49 14.65 15.31 -1.54
N GLY A 50 14.22 16.51 -1.12
CA GLY A 50 12.92 17.09 -1.43
C GLY A 50 11.76 16.47 -0.64
N ILE A 51 12.05 15.76 0.46
CA ILE A 51 11.03 15.26 1.38
C ILE A 51 10.41 16.44 2.12
N ASN A 52 9.09 16.48 2.14
CA ASN A 52 8.32 17.58 2.71
C ASN A 52 7.42 17.18 3.88
N TYR A 53 7.33 15.87 4.20
CA TYR A 53 6.76 15.41 5.45
C TYR A 53 7.44 14.12 5.94
N VAL A 54 7.33 13.85 7.24
CA VAL A 54 7.77 12.60 7.87
C VAL A 54 6.63 12.03 8.71
N ARG A 55 6.50 10.71 8.68
CA ARG A 55 5.57 10.00 9.56
C ARG A 55 6.33 9.51 10.77
N MET A 56 6.18 10.21 11.88
CA MET A 56 6.82 9.88 13.15
C MET A 56 6.24 10.66 14.32
N PHE A 57 6.23 10.06 15.49
CA PHE A 57 6.07 10.74 16.78
C PHE A 57 6.53 9.79 17.89
N PRO A 58 7.09 10.30 19.02
CA PRO A 58 7.45 9.45 20.14
C PRO A 58 6.24 8.73 20.72
N GLU A 59 6.42 7.45 21.07
CA GLU A 59 5.35 6.66 21.70
C GLU A 59 4.84 7.31 23.00
N TRP A 60 3.56 7.08 23.32
CA TRP A 60 2.94 7.59 24.55
C TRP A 60 3.79 7.34 25.80
N ASN A 61 4.33 6.10 25.96
CA ASN A 61 5.17 5.77 27.12
C ASN A 61 6.45 6.61 27.20
N SER A 62 6.92 7.18 26.10
CA SER A 62 8.08 8.07 26.06
C SER A 62 7.73 9.50 26.47
N VAL A 63 6.58 10.01 26.03
CA VAL A 63 6.12 11.37 26.37
C VAL A 63 5.39 11.44 27.72
N GLN A 64 4.86 10.30 28.20
CA GLN A 64 4.21 10.20 29.52
C GLN A 64 4.59 8.88 30.20
N PRO A 65 5.80 8.78 30.77
CA PRO A 65 6.31 7.53 31.37
C PRO A 65 5.53 7.07 32.62
N ALA A 66 4.84 7.98 33.28
CA ALA A 66 3.94 7.69 34.40
C ALA A 66 2.72 8.62 34.33
N GLU A 67 1.60 8.19 34.90
CA GLU A 67 0.34 8.93 34.89
C GLU A 67 0.53 10.36 35.43
N GLY A 68 0.17 11.36 34.61
CA GLY A 68 0.33 12.78 34.93
C GLY A 68 1.77 13.32 34.87
N GLN A 69 2.75 12.52 34.50
CA GLN A 69 4.15 12.94 34.38
C GLN A 69 4.57 12.99 32.91
N TRP A 70 4.67 14.19 32.37
CA TRP A 70 5.04 14.42 30.98
C TRP A 70 6.54 14.63 30.82
N ASN A 71 7.09 14.06 29.75
CA ASN A 71 8.45 14.28 29.27
C ASN A 71 8.41 14.67 27.79
N TRP A 72 8.53 15.92 27.51
CA TRP A 72 8.42 16.47 26.17
C TRP A 72 9.75 16.63 25.43
N GLU A 73 10.88 16.47 26.12
CA GLU A 73 12.22 16.80 25.62
C GLU A 73 12.47 16.21 24.22
N ARG A 74 12.14 14.94 24.04
CA ARG A 74 12.33 14.24 22.76
C ARG A 74 11.37 14.73 21.66
N ALA A 75 10.11 14.92 22.00
CA ALA A 75 9.13 15.41 21.04
C ALA A 75 9.43 16.86 20.64
N ASP A 76 9.80 17.72 21.60
CA ASP A 76 10.23 19.10 21.34
C ASP A 76 11.43 19.16 20.39
N GLU A 77 12.44 18.29 20.57
CA GLU A 77 13.59 18.19 19.68
C GLU A 77 13.20 17.81 18.25
N ILE A 78 12.35 16.80 18.10
CA ILE A 78 11.85 16.34 16.78
C ILE A 78 11.11 17.46 16.08
N VAL A 79 10.15 18.10 16.75
CA VAL A 79 9.33 19.20 16.19
C VAL A 79 10.23 20.40 15.82
N ALA A 80 11.16 20.77 16.70
CA ALA A 80 12.08 21.87 16.41
C ALA A 80 13.00 21.57 15.19
N ASN A 81 13.45 20.33 15.04
CA ASN A 81 14.23 19.93 13.86
C ASN A 81 13.38 19.92 12.59
N ALA A 82 12.16 19.41 12.64
CA ALA A 82 11.24 19.41 11.51
C ALA A 82 10.93 20.84 11.03
N ASN A 83 10.58 21.73 11.95
CA ASN A 83 10.30 23.14 11.64
C ASN A 83 11.52 23.86 11.03
N ARG A 84 12.73 23.56 11.52
CA ARG A 84 13.97 24.14 10.97
C ARG A 84 14.19 23.77 9.51
N HIS A 85 13.79 22.58 9.09
CA HIS A 85 13.98 22.05 7.74
C HIS A 85 12.71 22.11 6.88
N GLY A 86 11.64 22.78 7.33
CA GLY A 86 10.38 22.90 6.60
C GLY A 86 9.66 21.58 6.36
N ILE A 87 9.96 20.55 7.16
CA ILE A 87 9.38 19.21 7.08
C ILE A 87 8.15 19.18 7.99
N GLU A 88 6.99 18.79 7.47
CA GLU A 88 5.79 18.54 8.25
C GLU A 88 5.89 17.18 8.97
N ILE A 89 5.35 17.11 10.17
CA ILE A 89 5.19 15.83 10.88
C ILE A 89 3.75 15.34 10.68
N SER A 90 3.59 14.12 10.16
CA SER A 90 2.40 13.30 10.35
C SER A 90 2.60 12.47 11.60
N GLY A 91 1.92 12.85 12.68
CA GLY A 91 2.08 12.24 13.99
C GLY A 91 1.34 10.91 14.10
N MET A 92 1.67 10.15 15.12
CA MET A 92 0.99 8.89 15.46
C MET A 92 0.65 8.87 16.94
N PHE A 93 -0.60 8.65 17.30
CA PHE A 93 -0.98 8.31 18.65
C PHE A 93 -0.73 6.82 18.90
N GLN A 94 0.46 6.47 19.39
CA GLN A 94 0.93 5.09 19.61
C GLN A 94 1.94 5.03 20.76
N TYR A 95 2.21 3.94 21.34
CA TYR A 95 1.42 2.80 21.75
C TYR A 95 0.87 3.13 23.13
N PHE A 96 0.23 2.20 23.87
CA PHE A 96 -0.19 2.56 25.24
C PHE A 96 1.00 2.74 26.17
N ALA A 97 0.91 3.73 27.08
CA ALA A 97 1.80 3.77 28.22
C ALA A 97 1.56 2.54 29.13
N SER A 98 2.61 2.05 29.78
CA SER A 98 2.53 0.84 30.61
C SER A 98 1.48 0.93 31.72
N PHE A 99 1.27 2.12 32.29
CA PHE A 99 0.24 2.37 33.32
C PHE A 99 -1.19 2.34 32.76
N ALA A 100 -1.38 2.55 31.44
CA ALA A 100 -2.67 2.62 30.76
C ALA A 100 -3.08 1.29 30.10
N SER A 101 -2.13 0.42 29.77
CA SER A 101 -2.38 -0.87 29.13
C SER A 101 -3.14 -1.84 30.03
N SER A 102 -3.99 -2.68 29.45
CA SER A 102 -4.71 -3.75 30.15
C SER A 102 -3.85 -4.97 30.49
N HIS A 103 -2.62 -5.04 29.95
CA HIS A 103 -1.69 -6.13 30.22
C HIS A 103 -1.37 -6.24 31.72
N ASP A 104 -1.36 -7.46 32.25
CA ASP A 104 -0.88 -7.71 33.62
C ASP A 104 0.63 -7.99 33.58
N PRO A 105 1.46 -7.18 34.26
CA PRO A 105 2.91 -7.39 34.28
C PRO A 105 3.32 -8.74 34.91
N SER A 106 2.40 -9.43 35.59
CA SER A 106 2.65 -10.76 36.18
C SER A 106 2.53 -11.89 35.16
N ASP A 107 2.01 -11.66 33.96
CA ASP A 107 1.97 -12.65 32.89
C ASP A 107 3.38 -13.03 32.45
N ALA A 108 3.80 -14.23 32.88
CA ALA A 108 5.14 -14.73 32.59
C ALA A 108 5.37 -14.89 31.09
N GLY A 109 6.31 -14.15 30.54
CA GLY A 109 6.75 -14.27 29.14
C GLY A 109 6.56 -13.04 28.28
N ASP A 110 5.96 -11.98 28.78
CA ASP A 110 5.88 -10.73 28.04
C ASP A 110 6.96 -9.73 28.53
N HIS A 111 7.80 -9.30 27.62
CA HIS A 111 8.96 -8.48 27.91
C HIS A 111 8.74 -7.03 27.44
N GLY A 112 8.60 -6.12 28.38
CA GLY A 112 8.76 -4.67 28.23
C GLY A 112 7.89 -4.01 27.14
N ALA A 113 8.40 -3.86 25.93
CA ALA A 113 7.74 -3.14 24.84
C ALA A 113 6.39 -3.74 24.41
N ARG A 114 6.21 -5.06 24.56
CA ARG A 114 4.98 -5.76 24.14
C ARG A 114 3.78 -5.50 25.05
N THR A 115 4.00 -5.10 26.31
CA THR A 115 2.90 -4.74 27.22
C THR A 115 2.08 -3.56 26.71
N ARG A 116 2.70 -2.68 25.92
CA ARG A 116 2.10 -1.45 25.38
C ARG A 116 1.17 -1.68 24.18
N THR A 117 1.05 -2.92 23.70
CA THR A 117 0.21 -3.28 22.55
C THR A 117 -1.15 -3.89 22.93
N PHE A 118 -1.44 -4.06 24.22
CA PHE A 118 -2.74 -4.53 24.70
C PHE A 118 -3.74 -3.37 24.81
N PRO A 119 -5.05 -3.63 24.71
CA PRO A 119 -6.07 -2.60 24.83
C PRO A 119 -5.95 -1.77 26.11
N ILE A 120 -6.51 -0.59 26.09
CA ILE A 120 -6.51 0.33 27.23
C ILE A 120 -7.47 -0.15 28.34
N ARG A 121 -7.09 0.11 29.60
CA ARG A 121 -7.95 -0.19 30.77
C ARG A 121 -9.05 0.85 30.96
N ASP A 122 -8.73 2.13 30.70
CA ASP A 122 -9.61 3.27 30.93
C ASP A 122 -9.47 4.25 29.78
N ILE A 123 -10.53 4.41 29.01
CA ILE A 123 -10.54 5.29 27.83
C ILE A 123 -10.31 6.76 28.18
N GLN A 124 -10.57 7.19 29.42
CA GLN A 124 -10.29 8.55 29.82
C GLN A 124 -8.79 8.87 29.76
N ARG A 125 -7.93 7.89 30.06
CA ARG A 125 -6.47 8.06 29.93
C ARG A 125 -6.03 8.28 28.48
N TRP A 126 -6.72 7.66 27.53
CA TRP A 126 -6.49 7.92 26.11
C TRP A 126 -6.87 9.35 25.72
N ARG A 127 -8.02 9.82 26.17
CA ARG A 127 -8.44 11.20 25.96
C ARG A 127 -7.45 12.19 26.56
N ASP A 128 -7.02 11.96 27.79
CA ASP A 128 -6.04 12.81 28.48
C ASP A 128 -4.69 12.87 27.74
N TYR A 129 -4.27 11.73 27.16
CA TYR A 129 -3.06 11.65 26.33
C TYR A 129 -3.23 12.45 25.04
N VAL A 130 -4.29 12.19 24.27
CA VAL A 130 -4.58 12.92 23.02
C VAL A 130 -4.69 14.42 23.30
N GLN A 131 -5.42 14.80 24.36
CA GLN A 131 -5.54 16.19 24.76
C GLN A 131 -4.17 16.83 25.04
N GLY A 132 -3.35 16.22 25.89
CA GLY A 132 -2.03 16.78 26.25
C GLY A 132 -1.09 16.93 25.06
N VAL A 133 -1.13 15.98 24.11
CA VAL A 133 -0.32 16.04 22.88
C VAL A 133 -0.84 17.13 21.93
N VAL A 134 -2.15 17.20 21.69
CA VAL A 134 -2.76 18.17 20.76
C VAL A 134 -2.65 19.59 21.32
N GLU A 135 -2.88 19.80 22.63
CA GLU A 135 -2.70 21.13 23.26
C GLU A 135 -1.27 21.65 23.12
N ARG A 136 -0.27 20.74 23.08
CA ARG A 136 1.13 21.13 22.95
C ARG A 136 1.59 21.33 21.52
N TYR A 137 1.19 20.44 20.60
CA TYR A 137 1.73 20.37 19.25
C TYR A 137 0.71 20.63 18.14
N GLY A 138 -0.54 20.93 18.46
CA GLY A 138 -1.57 21.13 17.45
C GLY A 138 -1.31 22.28 16.48
N ASP A 139 -0.48 23.26 16.83
CA ASP A 139 -0.03 24.29 15.88
C ASP A 139 1.06 23.83 14.93
N ASP A 140 1.87 22.82 15.31
CA ASP A 140 2.97 22.26 14.51
C ASP A 140 2.57 21.00 13.76
N ILE A 141 1.67 20.17 14.31
CA ILE A 141 1.29 18.86 13.77
C ILE A 141 -0.22 18.82 13.54
N ARG A 142 -0.63 18.84 12.28
CA ARG A 142 -2.04 18.88 11.87
C ARG A 142 -2.65 17.52 11.57
N TYR A 143 -1.83 16.50 11.32
CA TYR A 143 -2.27 15.17 10.90
C TYR A 143 -1.79 14.12 11.90
N TRP A 144 -2.71 13.29 12.38
CA TRP A 144 -2.46 12.27 13.38
C TRP A 144 -3.11 10.95 12.99
N GLU A 145 -2.32 9.92 12.81
CA GLU A 145 -2.82 8.56 12.71
C GLU A 145 -3.11 7.99 14.09
N VAL A 146 -4.21 7.27 14.21
CA VAL A 146 -4.51 6.52 15.42
C VAL A 146 -3.87 5.14 15.32
N TRP A 147 -2.87 4.90 16.17
CA TRP A 147 -2.11 3.66 16.22
C TRP A 147 -1.14 3.44 15.05
N ASN A 148 -0.41 2.30 15.12
CA ASN A 148 0.34 1.71 14.02
C ASN A 148 -0.13 0.27 13.83
N GLU A 149 -0.64 -0.08 12.64
CA GLU A 149 -1.02 -1.43 12.26
C GLU A 149 -1.91 -2.17 13.29
N PRO A 150 -3.09 -1.63 13.61
CA PRO A 150 -3.96 -2.15 14.68
C PRO A 150 -4.51 -3.57 14.43
N ASN A 151 -4.42 -4.08 13.20
CA ASN A 151 -4.76 -5.46 12.82
C ASN A 151 -3.57 -6.43 12.93
N SER A 152 -2.38 -5.95 13.26
CA SER A 152 -1.18 -6.78 13.42
C SER A 152 -1.06 -7.29 14.85
N GLY A 153 -0.92 -8.61 15.02
CA GLY A 153 -0.64 -9.22 16.32
C GLY A 153 0.73 -8.86 16.92
N VAL A 154 1.57 -8.16 16.16
CA VAL A 154 2.85 -7.61 16.64
C VAL A 154 2.62 -6.31 17.39
N PHE A 155 1.82 -5.41 16.80
CA PHE A 155 1.63 -4.04 17.28
C PHE A 155 0.33 -3.85 18.08
N ALA A 156 -0.66 -4.74 17.93
CA ALA A 156 -1.93 -4.68 18.64
C ALA A 156 -2.37 -6.08 19.10
N ARG A 157 -2.19 -6.38 20.39
CA ARG A 157 -2.55 -7.68 20.96
C ARG A 157 -3.92 -7.61 21.59
N ASN A 158 -4.79 -8.58 21.23
CA ASN A 158 -6.15 -8.67 21.75
C ASN A 158 -6.98 -7.40 21.54
N MET A 159 -6.65 -6.58 20.55
CA MET A 159 -7.43 -5.40 20.16
C MET A 159 -8.48 -5.83 19.13
N SER A 160 -9.77 -5.67 19.48
CA SER A 160 -10.86 -5.90 18.55
C SER A 160 -11.08 -4.69 17.63
N HIS A 161 -11.86 -4.87 16.55
CA HIS A 161 -12.31 -3.76 15.71
C HIS A 161 -13.03 -2.67 16.53
N ALA A 162 -13.84 -3.07 17.52
CA ALA A 162 -14.55 -2.15 18.39
C ALA A 162 -13.61 -1.37 19.33
N ASP A 163 -12.56 -2.02 19.85
CA ASP A 163 -11.55 -1.33 20.66
C ASP A 163 -10.83 -0.26 19.83
N TYR A 164 -10.41 -0.62 18.60
CA TYR A 164 -9.74 0.35 17.72
C TYR A 164 -10.69 1.46 17.27
N ALA A 165 -11.92 1.14 16.88
CA ALA A 165 -12.94 2.13 16.55
C ALA A 165 -13.20 3.10 17.72
N GLN A 166 -13.19 2.63 18.97
CA GLN A 166 -13.29 3.48 20.14
C GLN A 166 -12.10 4.44 20.26
N LEU A 167 -10.86 3.96 20.04
CA LEU A 167 -9.67 4.83 20.07
C LEU A 167 -9.76 5.93 19.01
N VAL A 168 -10.16 5.58 17.79
CA VAL A 168 -10.33 6.53 16.68
C VAL A 168 -11.37 7.59 17.03
N ARG A 169 -12.58 7.17 17.44
CA ARG A 169 -13.65 8.09 17.80
C ARG A 169 -13.24 9.05 18.93
N GLU A 170 -12.62 8.52 19.98
CA GLU A 170 -12.24 9.34 21.13
C GLU A 170 -11.07 10.27 20.81
N ALA A 171 -10.14 9.86 19.95
CA ALA A 171 -9.07 10.73 19.47
C ALA A 171 -9.65 11.89 18.63
N HIS A 172 -10.56 11.58 17.69
CA HIS A 172 -11.21 12.57 16.84
C HIS A 172 -12.01 13.59 17.67
N ILE A 173 -12.90 13.13 18.56
CA ILE A 173 -13.71 14.01 19.39
C ILE A 173 -12.81 14.90 20.27
N THR A 174 -11.78 14.34 20.88
CA THR A 174 -10.88 15.08 21.77
C THR A 174 -10.06 16.11 21.00
N ALA A 175 -9.48 15.72 19.87
CA ALA A 175 -8.65 16.61 19.06
C ALA A 175 -9.45 17.75 18.44
N LYS A 176 -10.62 17.46 17.83
CA LYS A 176 -11.50 18.46 17.25
C LYS A 176 -12.08 19.45 18.28
N ALA A 177 -12.26 19.02 19.53
CA ALA A 177 -12.69 19.92 20.61
C ALA A 177 -11.61 20.97 20.99
N ILE A 178 -10.35 20.69 20.69
CA ILE A 178 -9.23 21.61 20.94
C ILE A 178 -9.00 22.50 19.71
N ASP A 179 -8.90 21.90 18.54
CA ASP A 179 -8.69 22.59 17.27
C ASP A 179 -9.34 21.80 16.13
N GLU A 180 -10.34 22.36 15.47
CA GLU A 180 -11.06 21.73 14.35
C GLU A 180 -10.15 21.44 13.14
N ARG A 181 -9.00 22.11 13.03
CA ARG A 181 -8.00 21.91 11.96
C ARG A 181 -7.17 20.64 12.12
N ILE A 182 -7.23 19.97 13.26
CA ILE A 182 -6.51 18.69 13.45
C ILE A 182 -7.24 17.59 12.68
N ASN A 183 -6.48 16.84 11.88
CA ASN A 183 -6.99 15.73 11.07
C ASN A 183 -6.59 14.39 11.70
N ILE A 184 -7.55 13.51 11.83
CA ILE A 184 -7.39 12.17 12.42
C ILE A 184 -7.52 11.12 11.33
N GLY A 185 -6.55 10.20 11.27
CA GLY A 185 -6.54 9.10 10.30
C GLY A 185 -6.77 7.74 10.92
N ILE A 186 -7.46 6.87 10.16
CA ILE A 186 -7.48 5.43 10.43
C ILE A 186 -6.44 4.72 9.58
N THR A 187 -5.89 3.61 10.09
CA THR A 187 -4.84 2.86 9.40
C THR A 187 -5.00 1.35 9.56
N CYS A 188 -4.32 0.59 8.70
CA CYS A 188 -4.15 -0.85 8.84
C CYS A 188 -2.77 -1.31 8.36
N ALA A 189 -2.31 -2.47 8.88
CA ALA A 189 -1.21 -3.21 8.27
C ALA A 189 -1.64 -3.73 6.91
N ASN A 190 -0.72 -3.77 5.97
CA ASN A 190 -0.94 -4.23 4.61
C ASN A 190 -2.05 -3.42 3.91
N TYR A 191 -2.83 -4.08 3.08
CA TYR A 191 -3.99 -3.52 2.39
C TYR A 191 -5.26 -4.23 2.85
N ASP A 192 -5.52 -4.20 4.17
CA ASP A 192 -6.61 -4.96 4.82
C ASP A 192 -7.91 -4.15 4.86
N LEU A 193 -8.61 -4.10 3.72
CA LEU A 193 -9.90 -3.40 3.60
C LEU A 193 -11.01 -4.08 4.42
N ALA A 194 -10.93 -5.39 4.64
CA ALA A 194 -11.86 -6.10 5.49
C ALA A 194 -11.77 -5.60 6.94
N PHE A 195 -10.55 -5.41 7.45
CA PHE A 195 -10.34 -4.81 8.77
C PHE A 195 -10.89 -3.38 8.85
N LEU A 196 -10.52 -2.51 7.89
CA LEU A 196 -10.97 -1.12 7.87
C LEU A 196 -12.50 -1.01 7.82
N SER A 197 -13.17 -1.82 7.00
CA SER A 197 -14.63 -1.82 6.92
C SER A 197 -15.28 -2.19 8.26
N ARG A 198 -14.75 -3.22 8.94
CA ARG A 198 -15.22 -3.63 10.27
C ARG A 198 -14.99 -2.55 11.35
N VAL A 199 -13.89 -1.82 11.27
CA VAL A 199 -13.63 -0.70 12.19
C VAL A 199 -14.63 0.43 11.98
N ILE A 200 -14.93 0.78 10.73
CA ILE A 200 -15.93 1.82 10.41
C ILE A 200 -17.30 1.39 10.91
N GLU A 201 -17.74 0.16 10.63
CA GLU A 201 -19.00 -0.42 11.13
C GLU A 201 -19.07 -0.49 12.67
N ALA A 202 -17.95 -0.74 13.34
CA ALA A 202 -17.87 -0.83 14.80
C ALA A 202 -17.94 0.54 15.51
N GLY A 203 -18.06 1.66 14.78
CA GLY A 203 -18.33 2.98 15.32
C GLY A 203 -17.24 4.02 15.08
N ALA A 204 -16.34 3.81 14.10
CA ALA A 204 -15.42 4.84 13.65
C ALA A 204 -16.01 5.74 12.55
N ALA A 205 -17.17 5.39 11.96
CA ALA A 205 -17.85 6.21 10.97
C ALA A 205 -17.96 7.69 11.43
N ASP A 206 -17.72 8.63 10.53
CA ASP A 206 -17.74 10.08 10.78
C ASP A 206 -16.70 10.60 11.81
N HIS A 207 -15.71 9.76 12.18
CA HIS A 207 -14.68 10.10 13.18
C HIS A 207 -13.25 9.98 12.66
N PHE A 208 -13.06 10.15 11.35
CA PHE A 208 -11.73 10.24 10.75
C PHE A 208 -11.78 11.16 9.53
N ASP A 209 -10.65 11.80 9.24
CA ASP A 209 -10.51 12.80 8.18
C ASP A 209 -9.69 12.24 6.99
N PHE A 210 -8.97 11.12 7.14
CA PHE A 210 -8.23 10.43 6.08
C PHE A 210 -8.05 8.94 6.38
N VAL A 211 -7.75 8.17 5.33
CA VAL A 211 -7.51 6.71 5.42
C VAL A 211 -6.08 6.41 4.99
N ALA A 212 -5.36 5.63 5.79
CA ALA A 212 -3.99 5.21 5.55
C ALA A 212 -3.87 3.70 5.42
N VAL A 213 -2.97 3.24 4.53
CA VAL A 213 -2.67 1.82 4.29
C VAL A 213 -1.17 1.59 4.13
N HIS A 214 -0.70 0.36 4.39
CA HIS A 214 0.69 -0.06 4.29
C HIS A 214 0.88 -1.21 3.28
N PRO A 215 0.67 -1.01 1.96
CA PRO A 215 0.54 -2.08 0.96
C PRO A 215 1.89 -2.67 0.52
N TYR A 216 2.75 -3.08 1.46
CA TYR A 216 4.07 -3.65 1.18
C TYR A 216 4.05 -4.81 0.20
N GLU A 217 3.04 -5.71 0.31
CA GLU A 217 2.93 -6.92 -0.49
C GLU A 217 2.71 -6.61 -1.98
N ASN A 218 2.18 -5.42 -2.28
CA ASN A 218 1.91 -5.00 -3.64
C ASN A 218 3.17 -4.50 -4.38
N VAL A 219 4.25 -4.10 -3.67
CA VAL A 219 5.51 -3.66 -4.29
C VAL A 219 6.18 -4.80 -5.05
N GLY A 220 6.29 -5.98 -4.43
CA GLY A 220 6.86 -7.15 -5.09
C GLY A 220 6.10 -7.54 -6.35
N SER A 221 4.77 -7.58 -6.26
CA SER A 221 3.88 -7.88 -7.39
C SER A 221 4.01 -6.84 -8.52
N MET A 222 4.06 -5.56 -8.19
CA MET A 222 4.27 -4.46 -9.13
C MET A 222 5.58 -4.65 -9.93
N LEU A 223 6.67 -4.98 -9.27
CA LEU A 223 7.96 -5.21 -9.93
C LEU A 223 7.99 -6.45 -10.83
N GLU A 224 7.01 -7.32 -10.74
CA GLU A 224 6.85 -8.54 -11.56
C GLU A 224 5.79 -8.39 -12.67
N GLY A 225 5.33 -7.17 -12.96
CA GLY A 225 4.33 -6.88 -13.99
C GLY A 225 2.93 -6.66 -13.45
N GLY A 226 2.80 -6.47 -12.13
CA GLY A 226 1.54 -6.22 -11.45
C GLY A 226 1.21 -4.73 -11.25
N GLU A 227 1.74 -3.84 -12.08
CA GLU A 227 1.50 -2.39 -12.02
C GLU A 227 -0.01 -2.07 -12.04
N ARG A 228 -0.77 -2.76 -12.87
CA ARG A 228 -2.23 -2.58 -12.93
C ARG A 228 -2.89 -2.84 -11.57
N ALA A 229 -2.51 -3.91 -10.88
CA ALA A 229 -3.09 -4.21 -9.57
C ALA A 229 -2.73 -3.16 -8.51
N PHE A 230 -1.59 -2.50 -8.63
CA PHE A 230 -1.24 -1.38 -7.77
C PHE A 230 -2.14 -0.16 -8.04
N LEU A 231 -2.44 0.12 -9.32
CA LEU A 231 -3.36 1.20 -9.70
C LEU A 231 -4.78 1.01 -9.15
N GLU A 232 -5.24 -0.23 -8.99
CA GLU A 232 -6.56 -0.55 -8.46
C GLU A 232 -6.71 -0.32 -6.94
N LEU A 233 -5.61 -0.11 -6.21
CA LEU A 233 -5.68 0.10 -4.75
C LEU A 233 -6.55 1.30 -4.38
N GLY A 234 -6.43 2.41 -5.12
CA GLY A 234 -7.26 3.60 -4.86
C GLY A 234 -8.74 3.34 -5.10
N GLU A 235 -9.09 2.66 -6.19
CA GLU A 235 -10.47 2.35 -6.56
C GLU A 235 -11.14 1.41 -5.53
N ASN A 236 -10.48 0.32 -5.16
CA ASN A 236 -11.00 -0.60 -4.14
C ASN A 236 -11.26 0.10 -2.78
N LEU A 237 -10.36 1.01 -2.37
CA LEU A 237 -10.59 1.83 -1.18
C LEU A 237 -11.82 2.73 -1.33
N ARG A 238 -11.99 3.39 -2.49
CA ARG A 238 -13.16 4.21 -2.78
C ARG A 238 -14.45 3.38 -2.76
N GLN A 239 -14.45 2.19 -3.34
CA GLN A 239 -15.59 1.27 -3.33
C GLN A 239 -15.96 0.86 -1.88
N MET A 240 -14.97 0.51 -1.06
CA MET A 240 -15.20 0.21 0.36
C MET A 240 -15.83 1.41 1.09
N LEU A 241 -15.24 2.60 0.97
CA LEU A 241 -15.75 3.81 1.61
C LEU A 241 -17.18 4.15 1.16
N ALA A 242 -17.44 4.04 -0.15
CA ALA A 242 -18.77 4.28 -0.71
C ALA A 242 -19.82 3.28 -0.20
N SER A 243 -19.45 1.99 -0.07
CA SER A 243 -20.37 0.97 0.48
C SER A 243 -20.76 1.24 1.93
N LEU A 244 -19.91 1.95 2.66
CA LEU A 244 -20.12 2.37 4.06
C LEU A 244 -20.63 3.81 4.20
N ASN A 245 -21.06 4.43 3.09
CA ASN A 245 -21.58 5.81 3.02
C ASN A 245 -20.58 6.85 3.54
N GLN A 246 -19.28 6.61 3.40
CA GLN A 246 -18.26 7.59 3.76
C GLN A 246 -18.07 8.64 2.64
N PRO A 247 -17.56 9.86 2.94
CA PRO A 247 -17.33 10.91 1.94
C PRO A 247 -16.44 10.42 0.78
N ALA A 248 -16.84 10.75 -0.45
CA ALA A 248 -16.13 10.32 -1.66
C ALA A 248 -14.76 10.99 -1.83
N ASP A 249 -14.54 12.14 -1.21
CA ASP A 249 -13.35 12.98 -1.30
C ASP A 249 -12.35 12.77 -0.15
N LEU A 250 -12.63 11.84 0.79
CA LEU A 250 -11.69 11.49 1.86
C LEU A 250 -10.28 11.27 1.30
N PRO A 251 -9.24 11.94 1.85
CA PRO A 251 -7.87 11.73 1.42
C PRO A 251 -7.41 10.29 1.67
N LEU A 252 -6.82 9.67 0.66
CA LEU A 252 -6.19 8.35 0.75
C LEU A 252 -4.67 8.51 0.82
N TRP A 253 -4.04 7.86 1.79
CA TRP A 253 -2.60 7.93 2.02
C TRP A 253 -1.97 6.54 2.05
N ILE A 254 -0.73 6.45 1.62
CA ILE A 254 0.14 5.32 1.91
C ILE A 254 1.17 5.83 2.91
N THR A 255 1.04 5.43 4.16
CA THR A 255 1.85 5.98 5.25
C THR A 255 3.03 5.10 5.66
N GLU A 256 3.06 3.87 5.13
CA GLU A 256 4.25 3.04 5.05
C GLU A 256 4.23 2.19 3.78
N ILE A 257 5.33 2.17 3.06
CA ILE A 257 5.58 1.25 1.96
C ILE A 257 7.08 1.21 1.68
N GLY A 258 7.61 0.06 1.29
CA GLY A 258 9.02 -0.05 1.03
C GLY A 258 9.43 -1.39 0.43
N LEU A 259 10.68 -1.49 0.04
CA LEU A 259 11.30 -2.71 -0.41
C LEU A 259 12.65 -2.86 0.29
N THR A 260 12.89 -4.00 0.92
CA THR A 260 14.19 -4.30 1.51
C THR A 260 15.25 -4.49 0.44
N SER A 261 16.44 -4.02 0.73
CA SER A 261 17.63 -4.33 -0.03
C SER A 261 18.77 -4.77 0.88
N THR A 262 19.66 -5.56 0.35
CA THR A 262 20.98 -5.81 0.95
C THR A 262 21.97 -4.81 0.36
N ASN A 263 23.26 -4.93 0.71
CA ASN A 263 24.31 -4.13 0.05
C ASN A 263 24.68 -4.66 -1.36
N ASP A 264 23.80 -5.44 -1.99
CA ASP A 264 23.94 -5.88 -3.37
C ASP A 264 23.49 -4.78 -4.35
N PRO A 265 24.37 -4.36 -5.29
CA PRO A 265 24.04 -3.23 -6.18
C PRO A 265 22.81 -3.46 -7.07
N ALA A 266 22.47 -4.71 -7.41
CA ALA A 266 21.29 -4.99 -8.23
C ALA A 266 20.01 -4.85 -7.40
N GLN A 267 20.03 -5.28 -6.13
CA GLN A 267 18.91 -5.09 -5.22
C GLN A 267 18.71 -3.62 -4.87
N GLU A 268 19.78 -2.87 -4.68
CA GLU A 268 19.69 -1.42 -4.43
C GLU A 268 19.09 -0.65 -5.62
N ARG A 269 19.47 -0.98 -6.86
CA ARG A 269 18.83 -0.40 -8.07
C ARG A 269 17.36 -0.81 -8.18
N ARG A 270 17.05 -2.09 -7.89
CA ARG A 270 15.66 -2.55 -7.85
C ARG A 270 14.82 -1.79 -6.82
N ALA A 271 15.38 -1.47 -5.65
CA ALA A 271 14.71 -0.67 -4.63
C ALA A 271 14.51 0.79 -5.09
N ALA A 272 15.45 1.36 -5.83
CA ALA A 272 15.32 2.70 -6.42
C ALA A 272 14.19 2.75 -7.48
N ASP A 273 14.12 1.77 -8.39
CA ASP A 273 13.03 1.66 -9.37
C ASP A 273 11.68 1.43 -8.68
N ALA A 274 11.64 0.55 -7.68
CA ALA A 274 10.45 0.30 -6.87
C ALA A 274 9.92 1.57 -6.21
N LEU A 275 10.81 2.38 -5.63
CA LEU A 275 10.46 3.64 -5.00
C LEU A 275 9.77 4.57 -6.01
N VAL A 276 10.40 4.83 -7.16
CA VAL A 276 9.84 5.73 -8.20
C VAL A 276 8.48 5.24 -8.67
N LYS A 277 8.36 3.96 -9.04
CA LYS A 277 7.10 3.38 -9.51
C LYS A 277 6.00 3.44 -8.45
N THR A 278 6.35 3.16 -7.19
CA THR A 278 5.40 3.25 -6.08
C THR A 278 4.77 4.64 -5.97
N TYR A 279 5.59 5.70 -5.97
CA TYR A 279 5.05 7.06 -5.90
C TYR A 279 4.23 7.43 -7.14
N VAL A 280 4.74 7.14 -8.34
CA VAL A 280 4.05 7.44 -9.60
C VAL A 280 2.68 6.74 -9.66
N LEU A 281 2.64 5.44 -9.39
CA LEU A 281 1.40 4.66 -9.44
C LEU A 281 0.44 5.05 -8.31
N ALA A 282 0.95 5.34 -7.11
CA ALA A 282 0.11 5.78 -6.00
C ALA A 282 -0.59 7.12 -6.31
N PHE A 283 0.14 8.10 -6.86
CA PHE A 283 -0.48 9.37 -7.25
C PHE A 283 -1.48 9.20 -8.40
N ALA A 284 -1.17 8.35 -9.38
CA ALA A 284 -2.10 8.00 -10.46
C ALA A 284 -3.35 7.27 -9.95
N ALA A 285 -3.21 6.44 -8.91
CA ALA A 285 -4.32 5.77 -8.21
C ALA A 285 -5.11 6.69 -7.25
N GLY A 286 -4.74 7.96 -7.13
CA GLY A 286 -5.46 8.97 -6.34
C GLY A 286 -5.05 9.10 -4.88
N PHE A 287 -3.97 8.44 -4.45
CA PHE A 287 -3.37 8.71 -3.15
C PHE A 287 -2.77 10.11 -3.12
N LYS A 288 -2.95 10.81 -2.01
CA LYS A 288 -2.49 12.19 -1.85
C LYS A 288 -1.11 12.30 -1.22
N ARG A 289 -0.74 11.35 -0.37
CA ARG A 289 0.54 11.28 0.34
C ARG A 289 1.07 9.87 0.31
N VAL A 290 2.40 9.76 0.14
CA VAL A 290 3.11 8.48 0.19
C VAL A 290 4.34 8.65 1.06
N ALA A 291 4.53 7.77 2.05
CA ALA A 291 5.72 7.73 2.88
C ALA A 291 6.48 6.42 2.67
N TRP A 292 7.68 6.53 2.12
CA TRP A 292 8.56 5.38 2.00
C TRP A 292 9.14 4.99 3.36
N PHE A 293 9.09 3.72 3.70
CA PHE A 293 9.77 3.16 4.85
C PHE A 293 11.11 2.60 4.38
N GLU A 294 12.27 3.16 4.77
CA GLU A 294 12.45 4.22 5.76
C GLU A 294 13.66 5.13 5.40
N ALA A 295 13.89 6.17 6.20
CA ALA A 295 15.07 7.03 6.02
C ALA A 295 16.37 6.24 6.16
N MET A 296 16.55 5.60 7.30
CA MET A 296 17.71 4.78 7.68
C MET A 296 17.23 3.77 8.73
N GLY A 297 17.62 2.53 8.62
CA GLY A 297 17.25 1.49 9.56
C GLY A 297 18.24 0.34 9.63
N PRO A 298 18.08 -0.56 10.61
CA PRO A 298 18.88 -1.75 10.72
C PRO A 298 18.49 -2.80 9.68
N ASP A 299 19.32 -3.83 9.54
CA ASP A 299 18.93 -5.06 8.88
C ASP A 299 17.94 -5.84 9.76
N TYR A 300 16.71 -6.00 9.29
CA TYR A 300 15.63 -6.72 9.96
C TYR A 300 15.72 -8.26 9.81
N GLY A 301 16.86 -8.78 9.30
CA GLY A 301 17.10 -10.21 9.08
C GLY A 301 16.81 -10.66 7.64
N HIS A 302 16.32 -9.77 6.80
CA HIS A 302 16.06 -9.99 5.37
C HIS A 302 16.47 -8.78 4.49
N GLY A 303 17.36 -7.94 4.99
CA GLY A 303 17.77 -6.65 4.45
C GLY A 303 17.21 -5.47 5.24
N ASP A 304 17.65 -4.26 4.90
CA ASP A 304 17.11 -3.03 5.46
C ASP A 304 16.30 -2.26 4.41
N HIS A 305 15.41 -1.39 4.87
CA HIS A 305 14.56 -0.55 4.04
C HIS A 305 15.14 0.84 3.77
N GLY A 306 16.24 1.21 4.46
CA GLY A 306 16.78 2.56 4.45
C GLY A 306 17.20 3.05 3.06
N ILE A 307 16.85 4.28 2.73
CA ILE A 307 17.42 5.00 1.57
C ILE A 307 18.82 5.57 1.88
N ILE A 308 19.17 5.60 3.15
CA ILE A 308 20.47 5.96 3.71
C ILE A 308 20.99 4.77 4.52
N ARG A 309 22.27 4.42 4.37
CA ARG A 309 22.87 3.29 5.11
C ARG A 309 23.16 3.66 6.55
N MET A 310 22.88 2.74 7.47
CA MET A 310 23.24 2.83 8.87
C MET A 310 24.70 2.40 9.09
N ASP A 311 25.64 3.05 8.38
CA ASP A 311 27.08 2.72 8.34
C ASP A 311 27.95 3.70 9.10
N GLY A 312 27.35 4.65 9.83
CA GLY A 312 28.03 5.72 10.53
C GLY A 312 28.53 6.87 9.64
N ASN A 313 28.45 6.72 8.30
CA ASN A 313 28.81 7.75 7.33
C ASN A 313 27.58 8.32 6.61
N TYR A 314 26.39 7.81 6.89
CA TYR A 314 25.14 8.21 6.24
C TYR A 314 25.22 8.07 4.72
N THR A 315 25.77 6.94 4.22
CA THR A 315 25.95 6.71 2.80
C THR A 315 24.61 6.64 2.07
N LYS A 316 24.41 7.54 1.11
CA LYS A 316 23.19 7.60 0.27
C LYS A 316 23.15 6.39 -0.67
N ARG A 317 21.99 5.72 -0.75
CA ARG A 317 21.74 4.60 -1.67
C ARG A 317 21.18 5.10 -3.00
N PRO A 318 21.14 4.28 -4.07
CA PRO A 318 20.45 4.63 -5.32
C PRO A 318 19.02 5.13 -5.10
N ALA A 319 18.26 4.53 -4.16
CA ALA A 319 16.91 4.96 -3.82
C ALA A 319 16.83 6.41 -3.29
N TYR A 320 17.86 6.89 -2.56
CA TYR A 320 17.95 8.30 -2.17
C TYR A 320 18.06 9.23 -3.40
N HIS A 321 18.93 8.89 -4.35
CA HIS A 321 19.13 9.68 -5.56
C HIS A 321 17.90 9.63 -6.47
N ALA A 322 17.22 8.49 -6.53
CA ALA A 322 15.97 8.35 -7.26
C ALA A 322 14.85 9.22 -6.67
N LEU A 323 14.74 9.25 -5.34
CA LEU A 323 13.82 10.15 -4.66
C LEU A 323 14.14 11.61 -4.93
N GLN A 324 15.41 12.02 -4.80
CA GLN A 324 15.88 13.38 -5.08
C GLN A 324 15.58 13.81 -6.52
N THR A 325 15.81 12.92 -7.49
CA THR A 325 15.50 13.17 -8.90
C THR A 325 14.00 13.38 -9.11
N MET A 326 13.20 12.47 -8.58
CA MET A 326 11.74 12.51 -8.71
C MET A 326 11.14 13.77 -8.09
N THR A 327 11.53 14.13 -6.87
CA THR A 327 11.02 15.31 -6.16
C THR A 327 11.44 16.62 -6.85
N ALA A 328 12.68 16.67 -7.40
CA ALA A 328 13.15 17.81 -8.16
C ALA A 328 12.34 18.05 -9.44
N LEU A 329 11.97 16.98 -10.14
CA LEU A 329 11.18 17.05 -11.37
C LEU A 329 9.71 17.33 -11.10
N LEU A 330 9.10 16.59 -10.18
CA LEU A 330 7.66 16.63 -9.91
C LEU A 330 7.24 17.78 -8.97
N GLY A 331 8.20 18.35 -8.21
CA GLY A 331 7.88 19.38 -7.20
C GLY A 331 7.26 18.77 -5.93
N PRO A 332 6.93 19.60 -4.93
CA PRO A 332 6.54 19.14 -3.59
C PRO A 332 5.16 18.46 -3.52
N GLY A 333 4.27 18.74 -4.47
CA GLY A 333 2.92 18.19 -4.55
C GLY A 333 2.52 18.00 -6.00
N PRO A 334 2.92 16.89 -6.64
CA PRO A 334 2.64 16.67 -8.04
C PRO A 334 1.15 16.53 -8.31
N ASP A 335 0.62 17.26 -9.28
CA ASP A 335 -0.73 17.08 -9.78
C ASP A 335 -0.72 16.06 -10.91
N TYR A 336 -1.40 14.94 -10.72
CA TYR A 336 -1.58 13.93 -11.75
C TYR A 336 -2.46 14.46 -12.87
N ARG A 337 -1.90 14.57 -14.07
CA ARG A 337 -2.59 15.10 -15.23
C ARG A 337 -3.31 14.04 -16.05
N GLY A 338 -2.81 12.81 -16.04
CA GLY A 338 -3.41 11.67 -16.75
C GLY A 338 -2.36 10.68 -17.26
N TRP A 339 -2.81 9.73 -18.08
CA TRP A 339 -1.98 8.67 -18.63
C TRP A 339 -1.91 8.72 -20.15
N LEU A 340 -0.89 8.09 -20.71
CA LEU A 340 -0.70 7.97 -22.15
C LEU A 340 -0.90 6.53 -22.62
N ASN A 341 -1.65 6.36 -23.69
CA ASN A 341 -1.71 5.10 -24.42
C ASN A 341 -0.54 5.05 -25.42
N LEU A 342 0.56 4.43 -24.99
CA LEU A 342 1.75 4.22 -25.81
C LEU A 342 1.68 2.83 -26.49
N GLU A 343 2.82 2.20 -26.72
CA GLU A 343 2.86 0.83 -27.23
C GLU A 343 2.40 -0.18 -26.16
N GLU A 344 1.86 -1.34 -26.59
CA GLU A 344 1.42 -2.41 -25.69
C GLU A 344 2.55 -2.84 -24.73
N GLY A 345 2.24 -2.96 -23.44
CA GLY A 345 3.21 -3.28 -22.39
C GLY A 345 4.05 -2.09 -21.91
N SER A 346 3.71 -0.85 -22.29
CA SER A 346 4.32 0.36 -21.72
C SER A 346 3.34 1.09 -20.81
N TYR A 347 3.88 1.72 -19.76
CA TYR A 347 3.18 2.57 -18.81
C TYR A 347 3.67 4.00 -18.91
N GLY A 348 2.79 4.97 -19.03
CA GLY A 348 3.13 6.38 -19.11
C GLY A 348 2.15 7.25 -18.33
N PHE A 349 2.67 8.04 -17.38
CA PHE A 349 1.91 8.92 -16.50
C PHE A 349 2.45 10.34 -16.54
N VAL A 350 1.58 11.31 -16.80
CA VAL A 350 1.94 12.72 -16.89
C VAL A 350 1.51 13.44 -15.61
N PHE A 351 2.43 14.25 -15.10
CA PHE A 351 2.23 15.11 -13.92
C PHE A 351 2.56 16.55 -14.25
N ASP A 352 1.97 17.49 -13.53
CA ASP A 352 2.46 18.86 -13.49
C ASP A 352 3.66 18.93 -12.53
N GLY A 353 4.84 19.10 -13.10
CA GLY A 353 6.09 19.20 -12.36
C GLY A 353 6.51 20.65 -12.11
N SER A 354 7.63 20.81 -11.37
CA SER A 354 8.15 22.13 -10.94
C SER A 354 8.50 23.07 -12.09
N ALA A 355 8.94 22.54 -13.24
CA ALA A 355 9.34 23.33 -14.41
C ALA A 355 8.41 23.12 -15.63
N GLY A 356 7.34 22.37 -15.49
CA GLY A 356 6.40 22.02 -16.55
C GLY A 356 6.01 20.55 -16.50
N PRO A 357 5.22 20.06 -17.47
CA PRO A 357 4.76 18.66 -17.50
C PRO A 357 5.91 17.66 -17.53
N VAL A 358 5.81 16.62 -16.72
CA VAL A 358 6.78 15.51 -16.61
C VAL A 358 6.05 14.20 -16.90
N LEU A 359 6.58 13.40 -17.79
CA LEU A 359 6.13 12.05 -18.10
C LEU A 359 7.06 11.05 -17.41
N ALA A 360 6.50 10.22 -16.53
CA ALA A 360 7.16 9.02 -16.02
C ALA A 360 6.73 7.83 -16.87
N LEU A 361 7.69 7.04 -17.38
CA LEU A 361 7.36 5.92 -18.26
C LEU A 361 8.36 4.77 -18.15
N TRP A 362 7.87 3.54 -18.45
CA TRP A 362 8.65 2.30 -18.50
C TRP A 362 7.91 1.24 -19.32
N SER A 363 8.56 0.10 -19.57
CA SER A 363 7.94 -1.05 -20.25
C SER A 363 8.05 -2.31 -19.42
N VAL A 364 7.02 -3.17 -19.48
CA VAL A 364 7.06 -4.52 -18.91
C VAL A 364 7.46 -5.58 -19.95
N SER A 365 7.67 -5.17 -21.21
CA SER A 365 8.14 -6.06 -22.28
C SER A 365 9.59 -6.50 -22.01
N PRO A 366 9.87 -7.82 -22.04
CA PRO A 366 11.24 -8.33 -21.86
C PRO A 366 12.23 -7.88 -22.94
N GLN A 367 11.74 -7.49 -24.13
CA GLN A 367 12.55 -7.03 -25.27
C GLN A 367 12.72 -5.51 -25.29
N GLY A 368 12.08 -4.80 -24.36
CA GLY A 368 11.93 -3.35 -24.45
C GLY A 368 10.93 -2.93 -25.54
N ILE A 369 10.63 -1.65 -25.55
CA ILE A 369 9.72 -1.03 -26.53
C ILE A 369 10.33 0.29 -26.96
N ASP A 370 10.42 0.55 -28.27
CA ASP A 370 10.90 1.81 -28.81
C ASP A 370 9.74 2.81 -28.93
N VAL A 371 9.86 3.95 -28.26
CA VAL A 371 8.96 5.09 -28.39
C VAL A 371 9.68 6.26 -29.06
N HIS A 372 8.95 7.06 -29.81
CA HIS A 372 9.49 8.20 -30.56
C HIS A 372 8.72 9.47 -30.22
N PHE A 373 9.44 10.57 -30.03
CA PHE A 373 8.83 11.88 -29.83
C PHE A 373 8.96 12.74 -31.09
N PRO A 374 7.90 13.50 -31.47
CA PRO A 374 7.93 14.33 -32.67
C PRO A 374 8.81 15.58 -32.52
N GLN A 375 9.30 15.87 -31.34
CA GLN A 375 10.22 16.96 -31.02
C GLN A 375 11.33 16.49 -30.11
N THR A 376 12.38 17.32 -29.96
CA THR A 376 13.44 17.07 -29.00
C THR A 376 12.91 17.12 -27.57
N VAL A 377 13.27 16.13 -26.75
CA VAL A 377 12.87 16.02 -25.34
C VAL A 377 14.11 15.78 -24.45
N GLN A 378 13.96 16.01 -23.16
CA GLN A 378 14.97 15.61 -22.17
C GLN A 378 14.53 14.30 -21.51
N VAL A 379 15.45 13.33 -21.45
CA VAL A 379 15.23 12.03 -20.77
C VAL A 379 16.15 11.98 -19.56
N THR A 380 15.57 11.70 -18.39
CA THR A 380 16.28 11.60 -17.11
C THR A 380 16.07 10.20 -16.52
N GLU A 381 17.16 9.47 -16.29
CA GLU A 381 17.16 8.19 -15.57
C GLU A 381 16.80 8.41 -14.08
N VAL A 382 16.33 7.38 -13.39
CA VAL A 382 15.87 7.51 -11.98
C VAL A 382 16.93 8.09 -11.04
N GLU A 383 18.21 7.81 -11.26
CA GLU A 383 19.32 8.36 -10.45
C GLU A 383 19.80 9.76 -10.91
N GLY A 384 19.07 10.44 -11.82
CA GLY A 384 19.29 11.84 -12.20
C GLY A 384 20.19 12.07 -13.41
N LYS A 385 20.67 11.03 -14.08
CA LYS A 385 21.44 11.19 -15.30
C LYS A 385 20.53 11.58 -16.46
N SER A 386 20.76 12.78 -17.02
CA SER A 386 19.93 13.33 -18.10
C SER A 386 20.65 13.32 -19.44
N ARG A 387 19.86 13.17 -20.52
CA ARG A 387 20.31 13.31 -21.90
C ARG A 387 19.23 13.94 -22.77
N THR A 388 19.66 14.63 -23.82
CA THR A 388 18.76 15.09 -24.87
C THR A 388 18.49 13.93 -25.84
N LEU A 389 17.24 13.77 -26.24
CA LEU A 389 16.80 12.88 -27.31
C LEU A 389 16.26 13.73 -28.45
N ASP A 390 16.85 13.63 -29.62
CA ASP A 390 16.43 14.42 -30.78
C ASP A 390 15.11 13.93 -31.36
N ALA A 391 14.40 14.81 -32.05
CA ALA A 391 13.11 14.49 -32.68
C ALA A 391 13.20 13.28 -33.62
N GLY A 392 12.37 12.30 -33.40
CA GLY A 392 12.29 11.06 -34.19
C GLY A 392 13.28 9.97 -33.80
N ASP A 393 14.24 10.26 -32.90
CA ASP A 393 15.09 9.21 -32.35
C ASP A 393 14.31 8.25 -31.44
N ALA A 394 14.75 7.00 -31.36
CA ALA A 394 14.14 5.99 -30.51
C ALA A 394 14.57 6.14 -29.05
N LEU A 395 13.61 6.11 -28.13
CA LEU A 395 13.82 5.81 -26.72
C LEU A 395 13.38 4.38 -26.47
N THR A 396 14.33 3.49 -26.25
CA THR A 396 14.01 2.11 -25.84
C THR A 396 13.60 2.12 -24.37
N LEU A 397 12.37 1.79 -24.09
CA LEU A 397 11.83 1.62 -22.74
C LEU A 397 12.19 0.24 -22.23
N GLU A 398 12.72 0.20 -21.04
CA GLU A 398 13.01 -1.00 -20.28
C GLU A 398 12.08 -1.10 -19.05
N ARG A 399 12.33 -2.08 -18.19
CA ARG A 399 11.59 -2.19 -16.93
C ARG A 399 11.86 -1.03 -15.97
N GLU A 400 13.04 -0.48 -15.98
CA GLU A 400 13.41 0.66 -15.16
C GLU A 400 12.71 1.93 -15.66
N ALA A 401 12.13 2.68 -14.73
CA ALA A 401 11.42 3.92 -15.07
C ALA A 401 12.38 5.01 -15.55
N VAL A 402 11.90 5.88 -16.44
CA VAL A 402 12.57 7.12 -16.83
C VAL A 402 11.59 8.28 -16.78
N PHE A 403 12.12 9.49 -16.66
CA PHE A 403 11.35 10.71 -16.73
C PHE A 403 11.65 11.43 -18.05
N VAL A 404 10.61 12.00 -18.65
CA VAL A 404 10.73 12.83 -19.87
C VAL A 404 10.11 14.18 -19.63
N THR A 405 10.85 15.24 -19.98
CA THR A 405 10.39 16.64 -19.95
C THR A 405 10.47 17.27 -21.34
N ASP A 406 10.02 18.52 -21.49
CA ASP A 406 9.84 19.19 -22.78
C ASP A 406 8.87 18.42 -23.70
N LEU A 407 7.75 17.96 -23.13
CA LEU A 407 6.78 17.12 -23.82
C LEU A 407 6.07 17.86 -24.96
N PRO A 408 5.76 17.17 -26.09
CA PRO A 408 4.85 17.67 -27.10
C PRO A 408 3.46 18.00 -26.53
N ALA A 409 2.86 19.09 -27.02
CA ALA A 409 1.54 19.52 -26.56
C ALA A 409 0.46 18.44 -26.74
N GLU A 410 0.54 17.66 -27.80
CA GLU A 410 -0.39 16.59 -28.13
C GLU A 410 -0.39 15.48 -27.07
N LEU A 411 0.77 15.15 -26.47
CA LEU A 411 0.83 14.16 -25.40
C LEU A 411 0.24 14.70 -24.09
N ILE A 412 0.43 15.99 -23.82
CA ILE A 412 -0.16 16.65 -22.65
C ILE A 412 -1.70 16.69 -22.78
N GLU A 413 -2.20 17.03 -23.96
CA GLU A 413 -3.63 17.03 -24.27
C GLU A 413 -4.22 15.62 -24.17
N GLN A 414 -3.53 14.60 -24.70
CA GLN A 414 -3.95 13.21 -24.56
C GLN A 414 -4.03 12.78 -23.10
N ALA A 415 -3.00 13.05 -22.30
CA ALA A 415 -3.00 12.70 -20.88
C ALA A 415 -4.17 13.38 -20.16
N THR A 416 -4.40 14.66 -20.41
CA THR A 416 -5.52 15.41 -19.81
C THR A 416 -6.89 14.82 -20.20
N ALA A 417 -7.06 14.39 -21.44
CA ALA A 417 -8.30 13.75 -21.90
C ALA A 417 -8.51 12.36 -21.27
N ASN A 418 -7.42 11.68 -20.92
CA ASN A 418 -7.45 10.34 -20.33
C ASN A 418 -7.57 10.34 -18.79
N ARG A 419 -7.39 11.48 -18.12
CA ARG A 419 -7.29 11.58 -16.65
C ARG A 419 -8.36 10.77 -15.91
N ASP A 420 -9.61 10.93 -16.33
CA ASP A 420 -10.79 10.33 -15.70
C ASP A 420 -11.30 9.09 -16.47
N GLN A 421 -10.52 8.59 -17.42
CA GLN A 421 -10.83 7.36 -18.15
C GLN A 421 -10.20 6.16 -17.42
N SER A 422 -10.82 4.99 -17.60
CA SER A 422 -10.21 3.73 -17.14
C SER A 422 -8.84 3.53 -17.77
N PHE A 423 -7.91 2.98 -17.00
CA PHE A 423 -6.58 2.68 -17.50
C PHE A 423 -6.63 1.67 -18.65
N PRO A 424 -5.79 1.81 -19.68
CA PRO A 424 -5.86 0.98 -20.89
C PRO A 424 -5.18 -0.40 -20.72
N TRP A 425 -4.51 -0.61 -19.59
CA TRP A 425 -3.71 -1.80 -19.34
C TRP A 425 -4.57 -2.95 -18.82
N GLY A 426 -4.53 -4.08 -19.53
CA GLY A 426 -5.30 -5.28 -19.27
C GLY A 426 -6.65 -5.29 -19.99
N ASP A 427 -7.32 -6.42 -19.94
CA ASP A 427 -8.65 -6.61 -20.51
C ASP A 427 -9.74 -6.22 -19.50
N ASP A 428 -10.96 -5.96 -19.97
CA ASP A 428 -12.14 -5.73 -19.15
C ASP A 428 -12.92 -7.04 -18.96
N TYR A 429 -12.95 -7.55 -17.75
CA TYR A 429 -13.70 -8.76 -17.36
C TYR A 429 -14.98 -8.45 -16.59
N SER A 430 -15.41 -7.19 -16.52
CA SER A 430 -16.60 -6.77 -15.74
C SER A 430 -17.90 -7.44 -16.20
N THR A 431 -17.99 -7.80 -17.48
CA THR A 431 -19.17 -8.43 -18.07
C THR A 431 -19.06 -9.96 -18.22
N THR A 432 -17.96 -10.55 -17.76
CA THR A 432 -17.73 -12.00 -17.84
C THR A 432 -18.13 -12.71 -16.56
N ASP A 433 -18.64 -13.93 -16.69
CA ASP A 433 -18.97 -14.78 -15.55
C ASP A 433 -17.80 -15.67 -15.14
N ARG A 434 -16.67 -15.60 -15.87
CA ARG A 434 -15.57 -16.53 -15.68
C ARG A 434 -14.23 -15.92 -16.06
N VAL A 435 -13.21 -16.21 -15.23
CA VAL A 435 -11.79 -15.99 -15.51
C VAL A 435 -11.00 -17.28 -15.31
N SER A 436 -9.84 -17.41 -15.97
CA SER A 436 -9.04 -18.63 -15.88
C SER A 436 -7.56 -18.40 -16.17
N VAL A 437 -6.72 -19.35 -15.72
CA VAL A 437 -5.31 -19.43 -16.10
C VAL A 437 -4.94 -20.87 -16.45
N ARG A 438 -4.25 -21.08 -17.56
CA ARG A 438 -3.57 -22.34 -17.91
C ARG A 438 -2.11 -22.22 -17.52
N LEU A 439 -1.65 -23.17 -16.72
CA LEU A 439 -0.33 -23.16 -16.11
C LEU A 439 0.70 -23.88 -16.97
N GLY A 440 1.92 -23.35 -16.99
CA GLY A 440 3.03 -23.93 -17.73
C GLY A 440 4.36 -23.22 -17.44
N ALA A 441 5.33 -23.35 -18.34
CA ALA A 441 6.57 -22.58 -18.29
C ALA A 441 6.28 -21.08 -18.47
N GLN A 442 5.39 -20.77 -19.39
CA GLN A 442 4.67 -19.51 -19.49
C GLN A 442 3.19 -19.81 -19.27
N ASN A 443 2.56 -19.11 -18.36
CA ASN A 443 1.15 -19.23 -18.11
C ASN A 443 0.37 -18.52 -19.22
N VAL A 444 -0.85 -18.99 -19.50
CA VAL A 444 -1.79 -18.33 -20.41
C VAL A 444 -2.99 -17.92 -19.58
N ASP A 445 -3.06 -16.65 -19.25
CA ASP A 445 -4.11 -16.03 -18.46
C ASP A 445 -5.28 -15.52 -19.33
N ALA A 446 -6.43 -15.54 -18.72
CA ALA A 446 -7.66 -14.95 -19.20
C ALA A 446 -8.40 -14.38 -17.97
N GLY A 447 -7.88 -13.25 -17.46
CA GLY A 447 -8.40 -12.57 -16.28
C GLY A 447 -8.05 -13.23 -14.94
N LEU A 448 -7.23 -14.28 -14.92
CA LEU A 448 -6.69 -14.89 -13.72
C LEU A 448 -5.19 -15.12 -13.90
N VAL A 449 -4.36 -14.62 -13.00
CA VAL A 449 -2.90 -14.77 -13.06
C VAL A 449 -2.39 -15.58 -11.86
N GLN A 450 -1.35 -16.39 -12.08
CA GLN A 450 -0.58 -16.97 -10.99
C GLN A 450 0.49 -15.98 -10.55
N THR A 451 0.47 -15.57 -9.30
CA THR A 451 1.53 -14.79 -8.66
C THR A 451 2.54 -15.72 -7.96
N LYS A 452 3.71 -15.22 -7.55
CA LYS A 452 4.75 -15.99 -6.85
C LYS A 452 5.10 -17.32 -7.59
N MET A 453 5.38 -17.22 -8.87
CA MET A 453 5.60 -18.40 -9.74
C MET A 453 6.74 -19.32 -9.25
N GLN A 454 7.71 -18.79 -8.49
CA GLN A 454 8.82 -19.54 -7.88
C GLN A 454 8.37 -20.60 -6.86
N THR A 455 7.14 -20.54 -6.36
CA THR A 455 6.59 -21.52 -5.40
C THR A 455 6.19 -22.84 -6.06
N SER A 456 6.25 -22.93 -7.39
CA SER A 456 5.91 -24.11 -8.18
C SER A 456 6.87 -24.29 -9.36
N GLU A 457 6.95 -25.50 -9.91
CA GLU A 457 7.82 -25.84 -11.02
C GLU A 457 7.03 -26.14 -12.30
N PRO A 458 7.44 -25.59 -13.47
CA PRO A 458 6.78 -25.93 -14.73
C PRO A 458 7.18 -27.32 -15.23
N GLY A 459 6.28 -27.97 -15.97
CA GLY A 459 6.52 -29.25 -16.62
C GLY A 459 5.48 -29.58 -17.67
N ILE A 460 5.66 -30.73 -18.30
CA ILE A 460 4.73 -31.29 -19.29
C ILE A 460 4.29 -32.68 -18.83
N VAL A 461 2.99 -32.91 -18.81
CA VAL A 461 2.36 -34.17 -18.41
C VAL A 461 1.41 -34.61 -19.51
N ASP A 462 1.75 -35.69 -20.22
CA ASP A 462 0.97 -36.22 -21.35
C ASP A 462 0.58 -35.16 -22.41
N LEU A 463 1.53 -34.30 -22.80
CA LEU A 463 1.40 -33.19 -23.73
C LEU A 463 0.72 -31.92 -23.15
N ASP A 464 0.15 -31.97 -21.96
CA ASP A 464 -0.37 -30.79 -21.26
C ASP A 464 0.76 -30.06 -20.53
N ALA A 465 0.85 -28.74 -20.70
CA ALA A 465 1.67 -27.90 -19.85
C ALA A 465 1.02 -27.79 -18.47
N ALA A 466 1.80 -27.80 -17.41
CA ALA A 466 1.33 -27.75 -16.04
C ALA A 466 2.41 -27.20 -15.11
N ARG A 467 2.05 -26.91 -13.86
CA ARG A 467 3.00 -26.59 -12.79
C ARG A 467 2.83 -27.56 -11.62
N ARG A 468 3.96 -27.94 -11.00
CA ARG A 468 4.03 -28.88 -9.91
C ARG A 468 4.21 -28.14 -8.57
N THR A 469 3.55 -28.62 -7.52
CA THR A 469 3.81 -28.19 -6.13
C THR A 469 5.22 -28.62 -5.71
N LYS A 470 5.78 -27.91 -4.72
CA LYS A 470 7.10 -28.20 -4.13
C LYS A 470 6.93 -28.59 -2.65
N VAL A 471 5.97 -29.45 -2.37
CA VAL A 471 5.57 -29.85 -0.99
C VAL A 471 6.77 -30.35 -0.17
N GLY A 472 7.70 -31.07 -0.81
CA GLY A 472 8.91 -31.59 -0.15
C GLY A 472 9.86 -30.51 0.37
N GLU A 473 9.80 -29.29 -0.16
CA GLU A 473 10.60 -28.17 0.31
C GLU A 473 9.97 -27.45 1.52
N GLY A 474 8.67 -27.70 1.80
CA GLY A 474 7.92 -27.01 2.85
C GLY A 474 7.69 -25.53 2.56
N GLY A 475 7.33 -24.77 3.59
CA GLY A 475 7.15 -23.32 3.47
C GLY A 475 6.22 -22.91 2.32
N GLU A 476 6.62 -21.93 1.51
CA GLU A 476 5.82 -21.43 0.38
C GLU A 476 5.64 -22.45 -0.77
N GLY A 477 6.50 -23.46 -0.88
CA GLY A 477 6.36 -24.53 -1.87
C GLY A 477 5.10 -25.39 -1.75
N GLN A 478 4.36 -25.23 -0.65
CA GLN A 478 3.05 -25.86 -0.42
C GLN A 478 1.89 -25.09 -1.07
N TYR A 479 2.14 -23.91 -1.65
CA TYR A 479 1.10 -23.01 -2.13
C TYR A 479 1.31 -22.64 -3.60
N MET A 480 0.21 -22.42 -4.32
CA MET A 480 0.18 -21.70 -5.59
C MET A 480 -0.80 -20.54 -5.43
N TYR A 481 -0.35 -19.33 -5.70
CA TYR A 481 -1.06 -18.09 -5.43
C TYR A 481 -1.69 -17.53 -6.69
N PHE A 482 -2.91 -17.00 -6.59
CA PHE A 482 -3.68 -16.52 -7.72
C PHE A 482 -4.30 -15.16 -7.41
N ARG A 483 -4.39 -14.34 -8.46
CA ARG A 483 -5.09 -13.06 -8.44
C ARG A 483 -5.99 -12.96 -9.65
N ALA A 484 -7.29 -12.73 -9.43
CA ALA A 484 -8.26 -12.42 -10.46
C ALA A 484 -8.08 -10.97 -10.92
N ASP A 485 -8.49 -10.68 -12.15
CA ASP A 485 -8.54 -9.32 -12.64
C ASP A 485 -9.49 -8.47 -11.77
N PRO A 486 -9.11 -7.23 -11.39
CA PRO A 486 -9.92 -6.39 -10.53
C PRO A 486 -11.24 -5.95 -11.15
N THR A 487 -11.36 -5.93 -12.49
CA THR A 487 -12.64 -5.67 -13.14
C THR A 487 -13.59 -6.86 -13.04
N PHE A 488 -13.08 -8.07 -12.77
CA PHE A 488 -13.89 -9.25 -12.55
C PHE A 488 -14.52 -9.27 -11.17
N VAL A 489 -13.71 -9.10 -10.12
CA VAL A 489 -14.15 -9.08 -8.72
C VAL A 489 -13.25 -8.10 -7.94
N GLY A 490 -13.86 -7.15 -7.25
CA GLY A 490 -13.21 -6.19 -6.37
C GLY A 490 -13.69 -6.29 -4.92
N PHE A 491 -13.85 -5.14 -4.27
CA PHE A 491 -14.41 -5.08 -2.92
C PHE A 491 -15.89 -5.47 -2.92
N GLY A 492 -16.27 -6.44 -2.07
CA GLY A 492 -17.64 -6.93 -1.97
C GLY A 492 -17.74 -8.30 -1.30
N ASP A 493 -18.90 -8.95 -1.43
CA ASP A 493 -19.23 -10.30 -0.92
C ASP A 493 -19.68 -11.21 -2.06
N GLU A 494 -18.78 -11.43 -3.01
CA GLU A 494 -19.09 -12.20 -4.22
C GLU A 494 -19.15 -13.71 -3.94
N LYS A 495 -20.15 -14.38 -4.55
CA LYS A 495 -20.25 -15.84 -4.55
C LYS A 495 -19.47 -16.40 -5.73
N LEU A 496 -18.45 -17.16 -5.43
CA LEU A 496 -17.53 -17.68 -6.44
C LEU A 496 -17.39 -19.21 -6.35
N LYS A 497 -17.27 -19.82 -7.53
CA LYS A 497 -16.86 -21.20 -7.69
C LYS A 497 -15.43 -21.25 -8.22
N ILE A 498 -14.52 -21.81 -7.45
CA ILE A 498 -13.12 -21.97 -7.80
C ILE A 498 -12.86 -23.43 -8.16
N THR A 499 -12.37 -23.68 -9.36
CA THR A 499 -12.05 -25.02 -9.87
C THR A 499 -10.56 -25.13 -10.16
N VAL A 500 -9.91 -26.16 -9.62
CA VAL A 500 -8.52 -26.50 -9.86
C VAL A 500 -8.44 -27.83 -10.61
N VAL A 501 -7.82 -27.86 -11.78
CA VAL A 501 -7.63 -29.06 -12.59
C VAL A 501 -6.27 -29.66 -12.26
N ALA A 502 -6.28 -30.74 -11.46
CA ALA A 502 -5.07 -31.31 -10.86
C ALA A 502 -4.92 -32.80 -11.14
N ARG A 503 -3.67 -33.31 -11.00
CA ARG A 503 -3.30 -34.71 -11.11
C ARG A 503 -2.13 -35.01 -10.19
N ARG A 504 -2.08 -36.22 -9.57
CA ARG A 504 -0.97 -36.64 -8.75
C ARG A 504 0.33 -36.73 -9.57
N VAL A 505 1.46 -36.41 -8.94
CA VAL A 505 2.79 -36.71 -9.49
C VAL A 505 3.07 -38.20 -9.38
N ASP A 506 2.77 -38.80 -8.23
CA ASP A 506 2.95 -40.21 -7.93
C ASP A 506 1.62 -40.81 -7.47
N ASN A 507 1.15 -41.86 -8.18
CA ASN A 507 -0.14 -42.50 -7.89
C ASN A 507 -0.11 -43.33 -6.60
N ASP A 508 1.07 -43.74 -6.14
CA ASP A 508 1.25 -44.52 -4.91
C ASP A 508 1.21 -43.62 -3.67
N GLN A 509 1.36 -42.31 -3.85
CA GLN A 509 1.29 -41.33 -2.78
C GLN A 509 -0.06 -40.60 -2.78
N ARG A 510 -0.63 -40.42 -1.58
CA ARG A 510 -1.83 -39.59 -1.44
C ARG A 510 -1.45 -38.13 -1.70
N ALA A 511 -2.24 -37.43 -2.49
CA ALA A 511 -2.12 -36.01 -2.69
C ALA A 511 -3.50 -35.34 -2.62
N GLY A 512 -3.53 -34.10 -2.22
CA GLY A 512 -4.75 -33.31 -2.12
C GLY A 512 -4.47 -31.90 -1.67
N LEU A 513 -5.50 -31.08 -1.64
CA LEU A 513 -5.40 -29.64 -1.34
C LEU A 513 -6.69 -29.09 -0.77
N THR A 514 -6.56 -27.93 -0.17
CA THR A 514 -7.67 -27.02 0.15
C THR A 514 -7.39 -25.65 -0.47
N LEU A 515 -8.25 -24.67 -0.24
CA LEU A 515 -8.04 -23.28 -0.66
C LEU A 515 -8.02 -22.36 0.55
N ASP A 516 -7.11 -21.40 0.53
CA ASP A 516 -7.19 -20.17 1.33
C ASP A 516 -7.65 -19.04 0.39
N TYR A 517 -8.56 -18.21 0.81
CA TYR A 517 -9.10 -17.12 0.00
C TYR A 517 -9.38 -15.87 0.84
N GLU A 518 -9.35 -14.72 0.19
CA GLU A 518 -9.66 -13.43 0.77
C GLU A 518 -11.18 -13.25 0.86
N SER A 519 -11.66 -12.99 2.07
CA SER A 519 -13.06 -12.77 2.37
C SER A 519 -13.28 -11.44 3.09
N LEU A 520 -14.54 -11.04 3.28
CA LEU A 520 -14.89 -9.85 4.08
C LEU A 520 -14.43 -9.95 5.55
N ASP A 521 -14.11 -11.13 6.04
CA ASP A 521 -13.55 -11.34 7.38
C ASP A 521 -12.02 -11.59 7.35
N GLY A 522 -11.35 -11.18 6.26
CA GLY A 522 -9.94 -11.44 6.01
C GLY A 522 -9.71 -12.81 5.34
N TYR A 523 -8.44 -13.26 5.31
CA TYR A 523 -8.10 -14.53 4.69
C TYR A 523 -8.58 -15.71 5.54
N ARG A 524 -9.23 -16.66 4.89
CA ARG A 524 -9.76 -17.88 5.54
C ARG A 524 -9.54 -19.12 4.69
N ASN A 525 -9.44 -20.27 5.36
CA ASN A 525 -9.38 -21.57 4.70
C ASN A 525 -10.80 -22.10 4.47
N THR A 526 -11.07 -22.68 3.29
CA THR A 526 -12.39 -23.29 2.99
C THR A 526 -12.75 -24.47 3.89
N GLY A 527 -11.78 -25.06 4.61
CA GLY A 527 -11.97 -26.21 5.47
C GLY A 527 -12.27 -27.54 4.74
N ASN A 528 -12.47 -27.49 3.44
CA ASN A 528 -12.87 -28.62 2.61
C ASN A 528 -11.66 -29.20 1.84
N TRP A 529 -10.92 -30.10 2.50
CA TRP A 529 -9.86 -30.85 1.84
C TRP A 529 -10.42 -31.71 0.69
N ARG A 530 -9.81 -31.57 -0.49
CA ARG A 530 -10.11 -32.39 -1.67
C ARG A 530 -8.92 -33.31 -1.95
N SER A 531 -9.17 -34.62 -1.86
CA SER A 531 -8.18 -35.63 -2.26
C SER A 531 -8.20 -35.77 -3.79
N ILE A 532 -7.01 -35.73 -4.40
CA ILE A 532 -6.87 -36.01 -5.82
C ILE A 532 -6.93 -37.54 -6.00
N PRO A 533 -7.86 -38.10 -6.78
CA PRO A 533 -7.90 -39.53 -7.09
C PRO A 533 -6.60 -40.01 -7.73
N ALA A 534 -6.21 -41.26 -7.46
CA ALA A 534 -5.12 -41.89 -8.21
C ALA A 534 -5.54 -42.18 -9.65
N GLY A 535 -4.63 -42.09 -10.58
CA GLY A 535 -4.87 -42.34 -12.00
C GLY A 535 -4.17 -41.35 -12.90
N ASP A 536 -4.23 -41.61 -14.22
CA ASP A 536 -3.54 -40.82 -15.23
C ASP A 536 -4.43 -39.76 -15.89
N THR A 537 -5.59 -39.47 -15.32
CA THR A 537 -6.52 -38.45 -15.80
C THR A 537 -6.50 -37.22 -14.90
N TRP A 538 -6.67 -36.05 -15.54
CA TRP A 538 -6.87 -34.79 -14.84
C TRP A 538 -8.21 -34.79 -14.11
N GLN A 539 -8.21 -34.29 -12.86
CA GLN A 539 -9.38 -34.23 -11.99
C GLN A 539 -9.76 -32.77 -11.75
N GLU A 540 -11.04 -32.45 -11.83
CA GLU A 540 -11.56 -31.16 -11.45
C GLU A 540 -11.96 -31.18 -9.97
N LEU A 541 -11.34 -30.31 -9.19
CA LEU A 541 -11.60 -30.11 -7.77
C LEU A 541 -12.21 -28.73 -7.60
N THR A 542 -13.41 -28.68 -7.00
CA THR A 542 -14.21 -27.46 -6.97
C THR A 542 -14.55 -27.06 -5.54
N TRP A 543 -14.47 -25.76 -5.24
CA TRP A 543 -14.93 -25.13 -4.00
C TRP A 543 -15.89 -23.99 -4.35
N GLU A 544 -16.91 -23.82 -3.54
CA GLU A 544 -17.81 -22.68 -3.56
C GLU A 544 -17.54 -21.84 -2.32
N VAL A 545 -17.40 -20.54 -2.49
CA VAL A 545 -17.20 -19.55 -1.45
C VAL A 545 -18.28 -18.49 -1.59
N GLU A 546 -18.85 -18.04 -0.45
CA GLU A 546 -20.06 -17.22 -0.42
C GLU A 546 -19.76 -15.72 -0.17
N ASP A 547 -18.53 -15.40 0.22
CA ASP A 547 -18.12 -14.11 0.76
C ASP A 547 -16.73 -13.67 0.26
N ALA A 548 -16.43 -13.95 -1.00
CA ALA A 548 -15.16 -13.55 -1.59
C ALA A 548 -15.05 -12.02 -1.70
N ASN A 549 -13.96 -11.48 -1.18
CA ASN A 549 -13.62 -10.06 -1.20
C ASN A 549 -12.21 -9.90 -1.78
N PHE A 550 -12.12 -9.86 -3.10
CA PHE A 550 -10.84 -9.95 -3.82
C PHE A 550 -10.23 -8.56 -4.06
N VAL A 551 -9.57 -8.02 -3.06
CA VAL A 551 -8.89 -6.72 -3.11
C VAL A 551 -7.36 -6.82 -3.07
N GLY A 552 -6.83 -8.02 -2.85
CA GLY A 552 -5.39 -8.27 -2.90
C GLY A 552 -4.62 -7.77 -1.69
N GLY A 553 -5.19 -7.86 -0.50
CA GLY A 553 -4.60 -7.36 0.74
C GLY A 553 -3.19 -7.90 1.02
N TRP A 554 -2.87 -9.10 0.54
CA TRP A 554 -1.54 -9.73 0.63
C TRP A 554 -0.91 -9.97 -0.75
N GLY A 555 -1.32 -9.21 -1.77
CA GLY A 555 -0.85 -9.32 -3.15
C GLY A 555 -1.41 -10.53 -3.93
N TRP A 556 -2.38 -11.27 -3.34
CA TRP A 556 -3.08 -12.39 -3.97
C TRP A 556 -4.50 -12.51 -3.42
N HIS A 557 -5.42 -13.11 -4.17
CA HIS A 557 -6.82 -13.25 -3.79
C HIS A 557 -7.13 -14.62 -3.18
N PHE A 558 -6.56 -15.67 -3.74
CA PHE A 558 -6.65 -17.02 -3.19
C PHE A 558 -5.39 -17.83 -3.53
N ARG A 559 -5.20 -18.92 -2.78
CA ARG A 559 -4.12 -19.87 -3.07
C ARG A 559 -4.59 -21.30 -2.86
N THR A 560 -4.04 -22.22 -3.64
CA THR A 560 -4.13 -23.63 -3.30
C THR A 560 -3.20 -23.91 -2.12
N SER A 561 -3.65 -24.73 -1.18
CA SER A 561 -2.87 -25.14 -0.03
C SER A 561 -2.72 -26.67 -0.04
N ALA A 562 -1.50 -27.13 -0.27
CA ALA A 562 -1.09 -28.53 -0.17
C ALA A 562 -0.61 -28.89 1.24
N ALA A 563 -0.79 -28.02 2.22
CA ALA A 563 -0.37 -28.27 3.61
C ALA A 563 -1.00 -29.56 4.14
N GLY A 564 -0.14 -30.49 4.60
CA GLY A 564 -0.58 -31.83 5.03
C GLY A 564 -0.77 -32.85 3.91
N SER A 565 -0.47 -32.51 2.65
CA SER A 565 -0.41 -33.45 1.54
C SER A 565 0.88 -34.28 1.64
N PRO A 566 0.82 -35.63 1.67
CA PRO A 566 2.03 -36.46 1.64
C PRO A 566 2.77 -36.41 0.30
N GLY A 567 2.03 -36.23 -0.80
CA GLY A 567 2.55 -36.24 -2.15
C GLY A 567 2.29 -34.94 -2.90
N GLU A 568 3.10 -34.73 -3.94
CA GLU A 568 2.99 -33.61 -4.86
C GLU A 568 1.93 -33.83 -5.94
N PHE A 569 1.49 -32.75 -6.53
CA PHE A 569 0.55 -32.80 -7.65
C PHE A 569 0.84 -31.72 -8.68
N TRP A 570 0.40 -32.01 -9.90
CA TRP A 570 0.38 -31.09 -11.02
C TRP A 570 -0.94 -30.33 -11.05
N VAL A 571 -0.89 -29.06 -11.44
CA VAL A 571 -2.05 -28.24 -11.77
C VAL A 571 -1.86 -27.70 -13.18
N LYS A 572 -2.83 -27.92 -14.07
CA LYS A 572 -2.77 -27.41 -15.44
C LYS A 572 -3.68 -26.20 -15.69
N GLU A 573 -4.75 -26.07 -14.94
CA GLU A 573 -5.71 -24.99 -15.10
C GLU A 573 -6.35 -24.63 -13.77
N VAL A 574 -6.60 -23.34 -13.58
CA VAL A 574 -7.45 -22.82 -12.49
C VAL A 574 -8.50 -21.90 -13.09
N ARG A 575 -9.73 -21.99 -12.60
CA ARG A 575 -10.89 -21.23 -13.07
C ARG A 575 -11.62 -20.63 -11.87
N VAL A 576 -12.12 -19.42 -12.05
CA VAL A 576 -13.03 -18.75 -11.10
C VAL A 576 -14.29 -18.35 -11.86
N GLU A 577 -15.45 -18.73 -11.35
CA GLU A 577 -16.76 -18.48 -11.95
C GLU A 577 -17.66 -17.80 -10.93
N LYS A 578 -18.39 -16.73 -11.35
CA LYS A 578 -19.43 -16.12 -10.52
C LYS A 578 -20.62 -17.08 -10.41
N ILE A 579 -21.17 -17.18 -9.19
CA ILE A 579 -22.40 -17.97 -8.92
C ILE A 579 -23.55 -16.98 -8.76
N PRO A 580 -24.66 -17.17 -9.49
CA PRO A 580 -25.85 -16.32 -9.40
C PRO A 580 -26.45 -16.26 -8.00
#